data_063a0998f1ab8bfefdc2cccecbe19ac6
#
_entry.id   063a0998f1ab8bfefdc2cccecbe19ac6
#
_cell.length_a   1.000
_cell.length_b   1.000
_cell.length_c   1.000
_cell.angle_alpha   90.00
_cell.angle_beta   90.00
_cell.angle_gamma   90.00
#
_symmetry.space_group_name_H-M   'P 1'
#
loop_
_entity.id
_entity.type
_entity.pdbx_description
1 polymer ?
#
loop_
_entity_poly.entity_id
_entity_poly.type
_entity_poly.pdbx_seq_one_letter_code
_entity_poly.pdbx_strand_id
1 'polypeptide(L)'
;MAVLLDIKNASKRYGDQVLLESASATITDDGKVGFVGRNGAGKSTLLRVILGEEELDSGEVIRHPRLNLGYLRQHDPFLPGETALAFLMRDSGQSDWKCGEVAGQFELKPRHLEGPVATLSGGWQTRVKLAALLLHEPNLLLLDEPTNFLDLRTQILLEHFLRGYKEACLIVSHDRAFLAATCDQTLDLSRGKLTVYPGKIDAFLEFQKEQRLHVDRTNAAVLTKRKQLEEFIARNRARASTASRAKSKSKQLERLEVEEVAIDSPTAAIRCPMVSPRKGPAVRCRGLSMGYGENAVASGIDVEIVHGSRAAIVGDNGQGKTTFLRTLVDSLQPLAGEVKWGYGCEIGIYAQHVYTSLPAEQTVLDYLERAAMIGTKSQQILDLAGAMLFRGSAVNKKVSVLSGGERARLCMAGLLLGPFNVLVLDEPGNHLDVETVDTLAEALLDYRGTLIFTSHDRSFMKTVATNVVEVKDGRVLNYLGDYAAYLAAVTREIDDADAIEAGVQGQRIQPVASRKPPPSGRTPVHPSSARTERDIRKEVTNLERTIAKLDAEKRQHNSDLLAATDPTEALRLHHAMTAVGEKLAAAEERWLAIQDELA
;
A
#
# COMPACT_ATOMS: atom_id res chain seq x y z
N MET A 1 12.72 30.09 0.82
CA MET A 1 13.28 28.76 0.49
C MET A 1 14.80 28.82 0.61
N ALA A 2 15.34 28.31 1.71
CA ALA A 2 16.77 28.15 1.88
C ALA A 2 17.13 26.71 1.52
N VAL A 3 18.30 26.49 0.92
CA VAL A 3 18.78 25.14 0.61
C VAL A 3 19.37 24.56 1.88
N LEU A 4 18.79 23.46 2.37
CA LEU A 4 19.28 22.71 3.53
C LEU A 4 20.32 21.67 3.14
N LEU A 5 20.10 20.98 1.99
CA LEU A 5 20.94 19.92 1.51
C LEU A 5 21.11 20.03 -0.01
N ASP A 6 22.34 19.99 -0.49
CA ASP A 6 22.66 20.01 -1.91
C ASP A 6 23.62 18.87 -2.25
N ILE A 7 23.15 17.92 -3.05
CA ILE A 7 23.90 16.76 -3.54
C ILE A 7 24.42 17.11 -4.92
N LYS A 8 25.75 17.08 -5.13
CA LYS A 8 26.38 17.46 -6.40
C LYS A 8 27.21 16.32 -6.98
N ASN A 9 26.82 15.89 -8.16
CA ASN A 9 27.54 14.89 -8.96
C ASN A 9 27.96 13.65 -8.15
N ALA A 10 27.10 13.21 -7.23
CA ALA A 10 27.37 12.09 -6.36
C ALA A 10 27.47 10.79 -7.16
N SER A 11 28.58 10.07 -6.96
CA SER A 11 28.79 8.75 -7.55
C SER A 11 29.19 7.76 -6.46
N LYS A 12 28.60 6.54 -6.55
CA LYS A 12 28.85 5.46 -5.60
C LYS A 12 28.68 4.11 -6.26
N ARG A 13 29.62 3.19 -5.99
CA ARG A 13 29.60 1.81 -6.49
C ARG A 13 29.90 0.82 -5.38
N TYR A 14 29.32 -0.37 -5.50
CA TYR A 14 29.69 -1.55 -4.72
C TYR A 14 30.12 -2.66 -5.68
N GLY A 15 31.41 -2.88 -5.80
CA GLY A 15 31.98 -3.78 -6.80
C GLY A 15 31.54 -3.34 -8.21
N ASP A 16 30.88 -4.22 -8.96
CA ASP A 16 30.42 -3.92 -10.32
C ASP A 16 29.06 -3.17 -10.36
N GLN A 17 28.38 -3.06 -9.22
CA GLN A 17 27.07 -2.41 -9.15
C GLN A 17 27.21 -0.90 -8.96
N VAL A 18 26.70 -0.14 -9.94
CA VAL A 18 26.59 1.32 -9.86
C VAL A 18 25.30 1.67 -9.11
N LEU A 19 25.41 2.37 -7.97
CA LEU A 19 24.27 2.85 -7.20
C LEU A 19 23.92 4.32 -7.49
N LEU A 20 24.98 5.16 -7.65
CA LEU A 20 24.83 6.56 -8.01
C LEU A 20 25.82 6.88 -9.15
N GLU A 21 25.38 7.62 -10.14
CA GLU A 21 26.16 8.05 -11.29
C GLU A 21 25.94 9.53 -11.57
N SER A 22 26.86 10.38 -11.10
CA SER A 22 26.76 11.85 -11.21
C SER A 22 25.40 12.39 -10.77
N ALA A 23 24.84 11.81 -9.72
CA ALA A 23 23.51 12.12 -9.21
C ALA A 23 23.52 13.49 -8.51
N SER A 24 22.52 14.33 -8.80
CA SER A 24 22.40 15.66 -8.20
C SER A 24 20.96 15.92 -7.79
N ALA A 25 20.77 16.47 -6.57
CA ALA A 25 19.46 16.84 -6.05
C ALA A 25 19.61 17.90 -4.95
N THR A 26 18.61 18.77 -4.82
CA THR A 26 18.59 19.83 -3.80
C THR A 26 17.33 19.70 -2.96
N ILE A 27 17.47 19.83 -1.63
CA ILE A 27 16.36 19.83 -0.67
C ILE A 27 16.31 21.20 0.01
N THR A 28 15.11 21.83 -0.03
CA THR A 28 14.84 23.15 0.56
C THR A 28 14.17 23.01 1.94
N ASP A 29 14.15 24.09 2.70
CA ASP A 29 13.67 24.18 4.08
C ASP A 29 12.15 23.94 4.26
N ASP A 30 11.39 23.99 3.18
CA ASP A 30 9.94 23.78 3.13
C ASP A 30 9.52 22.54 2.32
N GLY A 31 10.51 21.82 1.76
CA GLY A 31 10.27 20.69 0.86
C GLY A 31 9.84 19.42 1.56
N LYS A 32 8.65 18.87 1.21
CA LYS A 32 8.24 17.53 1.60
C LYS A 32 8.46 16.58 0.43
N VAL A 33 9.58 15.88 0.45
CA VAL A 33 10.07 15.08 -0.67
C VAL A 33 9.86 13.60 -0.42
N GLY A 34 9.06 12.95 -1.26
CA GLY A 34 8.93 11.49 -1.31
C GLY A 34 10.06 10.89 -2.16
N PHE A 35 10.90 10.05 -1.57
CA PHE A 35 12.02 9.42 -2.24
C PHE A 35 11.67 8.00 -2.66
N VAL A 36 11.56 7.80 -3.96
CA VAL A 36 11.17 6.54 -4.59
C VAL A 36 12.29 5.93 -5.42
N GLY A 37 12.13 4.67 -5.78
CA GLY A 37 13.08 3.90 -6.58
C GLY A 37 13.03 2.42 -6.20
N ARG A 38 13.54 1.55 -7.06
CA ARG A 38 13.52 0.09 -6.85
C ARG A 38 14.29 -0.35 -5.61
N ASN A 39 13.96 -1.54 -5.11
CA ASN A 39 14.76 -2.19 -4.08
C ASN A 39 16.17 -2.48 -4.60
N GLY A 40 17.19 -2.10 -3.80
CA GLY A 40 18.59 -2.21 -4.19
C GLY A 40 19.09 -1.10 -5.12
N ALA A 41 18.28 -0.09 -5.47
CA ALA A 41 18.70 1.06 -6.28
C ALA A 41 19.72 1.99 -5.58
N GLY A 42 19.84 1.89 -4.24
CA GLY A 42 20.78 2.73 -3.47
C GLY A 42 20.13 3.79 -2.60
N LYS A 43 18.79 3.73 -2.36
CA LYS A 43 18.06 4.70 -1.51
C LYS A 43 18.66 4.79 -0.10
N SER A 44 18.77 3.67 0.61
CA SER A 44 19.35 3.65 1.95
C SER A 44 20.83 3.99 1.99
N THR A 45 21.58 3.70 0.90
CA THR A 45 22.96 4.15 0.75
C THR A 45 23.04 5.66 0.66
N LEU A 46 22.17 6.30 -0.14
CA LEU A 46 22.12 7.76 -0.23
C LEU A 46 21.75 8.39 1.12
N LEU A 47 20.81 7.80 1.87
CA LEU A 47 20.50 8.28 3.23
C LEU A 47 21.72 8.18 4.15
N ARG A 48 22.48 7.08 4.13
CA ARG A 48 23.74 6.94 4.91
C ARG A 48 24.80 7.97 4.50
N VAL A 49 24.90 8.27 3.22
CA VAL A 49 25.78 9.34 2.73
C VAL A 49 25.32 10.70 3.27
N ILE A 50 24.00 10.98 3.25
CA ILE A 50 23.43 12.21 3.82
C ILE A 50 23.68 12.28 5.33
N LEU A 51 23.64 11.16 6.05
CA LEU A 51 23.95 11.07 7.48
C LEU A 51 25.46 11.22 7.77
N GLY A 52 26.32 11.01 6.76
CA GLY A 52 27.77 10.98 6.91
C GLY A 52 28.31 9.66 7.46
N GLU A 53 27.51 8.61 7.41
CA GLU A 53 27.88 7.26 7.79
C GLU A 53 28.59 6.53 6.65
N GLU A 54 28.50 7.06 5.43
CA GLU A 54 29.13 6.49 4.24
C GLU A 54 29.68 7.60 3.34
N GLU A 55 30.84 7.32 2.68
CA GLU A 55 31.50 8.25 1.79
C GLU A 55 31.11 7.97 0.32
N LEU A 56 31.08 9.02 -0.49
CA LEU A 56 30.93 8.96 -1.94
C LEU A 56 32.27 8.58 -2.59
N ASP A 57 32.22 7.90 -3.74
CA ASP A 57 33.41 7.66 -4.56
C ASP A 57 33.84 8.94 -5.30
N SER A 58 32.85 9.79 -5.67
CA SER A 58 33.07 11.14 -6.20
C SER A 58 31.84 12.03 -6.01
N GLY A 59 32.02 13.35 -6.14
CA GLY A 59 30.97 14.31 -5.83
C GLY A 59 30.97 14.73 -4.37
N GLU A 60 29.99 15.51 -3.97
CA GLU A 60 29.90 16.04 -2.60
C GLU A 60 28.45 16.20 -2.14
N VAL A 61 28.26 16.18 -0.81
CA VAL A 61 27.00 16.52 -0.14
C VAL A 61 27.23 17.76 0.72
N ILE A 62 26.68 18.90 0.28
CA ILE A 62 26.80 20.18 0.96
C ILE A 62 25.61 20.32 1.91
N ARG A 63 25.91 20.49 3.22
CA ARG A 63 24.93 20.68 4.29
C ARG A 63 24.92 22.14 4.71
N HIS A 64 23.72 22.70 4.87
CA HIS A 64 23.60 24.05 5.38
C HIS A 64 24.14 24.13 6.84
N PRO A 65 24.86 25.19 7.25
CA PRO A 65 25.40 25.31 8.61
C PRO A 65 24.36 25.22 9.74
N ARG A 66 23.10 25.58 9.45
CA ARG A 66 21.97 25.49 10.40
C ARG A 66 21.17 24.19 10.28
N LEU A 67 21.67 23.20 9.51
CA LEU A 67 20.97 21.94 9.36
C LEU A 67 20.97 21.18 10.70
N ASN A 68 19.76 20.97 11.25
CA ASN A 68 19.50 20.07 12.36
C ASN A 68 18.73 18.87 11.80
N LEU A 69 19.41 17.74 11.66
CA LEU A 69 18.91 16.58 10.97
C LEU A 69 18.35 15.57 11.96
N GLY A 70 17.06 15.25 11.79
CA GLY A 70 16.41 14.18 12.52
C GLY A 70 16.32 12.91 11.66
N TYR A 71 16.81 11.79 12.18
CA TYR A 71 16.75 10.50 11.49
C TYR A 71 16.04 9.44 12.32
N LEU A 72 14.99 8.83 11.78
CA LEU A 72 14.30 7.73 12.42
C LEU A 72 15.12 6.43 12.26
N ARG A 73 15.76 6.01 13.36
CA ARG A 73 16.61 4.81 13.38
C ARG A 73 15.78 3.53 13.28
N GLN A 74 16.23 2.59 12.47
CA GLN A 74 15.61 1.25 12.35
C GLN A 74 15.89 0.39 13.61
N HIS A 75 17.05 0.56 14.26
CA HIS A 75 17.42 -0.17 15.47
C HIS A 75 16.82 0.47 16.71
N ASP A 76 16.57 -0.37 17.71
CA ASP A 76 16.01 0.07 18.98
C ASP A 76 17.10 0.72 19.86
N PRO A 77 16.97 2.02 20.20
CA PRO A 77 17.96 2.74 21.02
C PRO A 77 17.69 2.58 22.53
N PHE A 78 16.81 1.66 22.91
CA PHE A 78 16.33 1.50 24.29
C PHE A 78 17.32 0.72 25.15
N LEU A 79 17.48 1.15 26.40
CA LEU A 79 18.24 0.40 27.40
C LEU A 79 17.35 -0.67 28.07
N PRO A 80 17.95 -1.79 28.54
CA PRO A 80 17.19 -2.82 29.24
C PRO A 80 16.46 -2.26 30.47
N GLY A 81 15.14 -2.49 30.53
CA GLY A 81 14.29 -2.03 31.65
C GLY A 81 13.96 -0.55 31.66
N GLU A 82 14.39 0.24 30.68
CA GLU A 82 14.13 1.66 30.58
C GLU A 82 12.64 1.93 30.26
N THR A 83 12.01 2.89 30.98
CA THR A 83 10.66 3.34 30.68
C THR A 83 10.65 4.27 29.46
N ALA A 84 9.50 4.38 28.78
CA ALA A 84 9.40 5.28 27.63
C ALA A 84 9.70 6.73 28.00
N LEU A 85 9.21 7.21 29.16
CA LEU A 85 9.49 8.55 29.62
C LEU A 85 10.98 8.75 29.92
N ALA A 86 11.62 7.80 30.61
CA ALA A 86 13.05 7.86 30.90
C ALA A 86 13.90 7.90 29.62
N PHE A 87 13.52 7.11 28.61
CA PHE A 87 14.15 7.16 27.30
C PHE A 87 14.01 8.53 26.64
N LEU A 88 12.78 9.09 26.57
CA LEU A 88 12.54 10.40 25.98
C LEU A 88 13.38 11.51 26.65
N MET A 89 13.42 11.51 27.99
CA MET A 89 14.24 12.47 28.75
C MET A 89 15.75 12.27 28.52
N ARG A 90 16.23 11.03 28.51
CA ARG A 90 17.64 10.72 28.29
C ARG A 90 18.10 11.07 26.87
N ASP A 91 17.27 10.74 25.87
CA ASP A 91 17.63 10.95 24.46
C ASP A 91 17.62 12.44 24.10
N SER A 92 16.59 13.18 24.53
CA SER A 92 16.41 14.58 24.16
C SER A 92 17.03 15.59 25.15
N GLY A 93 17.31 15.17 26.38
CA GLY A 93 17.71 16.09 27.47
C GLY A 93 16.60 17.04 27.94
N GLN A 94 15.35 16.83 27.47
CA GLN A 94 14.21 17.68 27.82
C GLN A 94 13.56 17.24 29.15
N SER A 95 12.77 18.15 29.71
CA SER A 95 12.03 17.88 30.95
C SER A 95 10.87 16.92 30.74
N ASP A 96 10.42 16.26 31.81
CA ASP A 96 9.32 15.29 31.82
C ASP A 96 8.02 15.83 31.21
N TRP A 97 7.65 17.08 31.58
CA TRP A 97 6.45 17.73 31.06
C TRP A 97 6.52 17.93 29.53
N LYS A 98 7.69 18.33 29.00
CA LYS A 98 7.90 18.52 27.56
C LYS A 98 7.87 17.20 26.82
N CYS A 99 8.50 16.17 27.39
CA CYS A 99 8.42 14.80 26.87
C CYS A 99 6.97 14.30 26.85
N GLY A 100 6.19 14.57 27.90
CA GLY A 100 4.77 14.21 27.98
C GLY A 100 3.91 14.95 26.95
N GLU A 101 4.16 16.25 26.73
CA GLU A 101 3.46 17.05 25.73
C GLU A 101 3.65 16.49 24.31
N VAL A 102 4.91 16.25 23.93
CA VAL A 102 5.22 15.70 22.58
C VAL A 102 4.74 14.26 22.45
N ALA A 103 4.86 13.44 23.50
CA ALA A 103 4.37 12.08 23.52
C ALA A 103 2.83 12.02 23.34
N GLY A 104 2.10 13.01 23.85
CA GLY A 104 0.65 13.16 23.66
C GLY A 104 0.25 13.23 22.19
N GLN A 105 1.03 13.89 21.33
CA GLN A 105 0.77 14.00 19.89
C GLN A 105 0.75 12.63 19.18
N PHE A 106 1.36 11.61 19.79
CA PHE A 106 1.36 10.22 19.33
C PHE A 106 0.47 9.30 20.18
N GLU A 107 -0.51 9.84 20.90
CA GLU A 107 -1.42 9.12 21.81
C GLU A 107 -0.69 8.27 22.88
N LEU A 108 0.55 8.62 23.24
CA LEU A 108 1.29 7.95 24.32
C LEU A 108 0.74 8.39 25.67
N LYS A 109 -0.17 7.58 26.22
CA LYS A 109 -0.80 7.83 27.54
C LYS A 109 0.18 7.51 28.69
N PRO A 110 -0.06 8.01 29.93
CA PRO A 110 0.81 7.74 31.08
C PRO A 110 1.17 6.26 31.25
N ARG A 111 0.21 5.35 31.09
CA ARG A 111 0.45 3.89 31.15
C ARG A 111 1.51 3.38 30.16
N HIS A 112 1.69 4.06 29.00
CA HIS A 112 2.69 3.69 28.01
C HIS A 112 4.05 4.32 28.34
N LEU A 113 4.05 5.48 29.04
CA LEU A 113 5.26 6.22 29.40
C LEU A 113 5.94 5.67 30.65
N GLU A 114 5.17 5.13 31.59
CA GLU A 114 5.66 4.62 32.88
C GLU A 114 6.18 3.19 32.82
N GLY A 115 5.76 2.41 31.81
CA GLY A 115 6.18 1.03 31.61
C GLY A 115 7.49 0.88 30.84
N PRO A 116 8.19 -0.28 30.95
CA PRO A 116 9.38 -0.56 30.16
C PRO A 116 9.06 -0.53 28.66
N VAL A 117 9.87 0.20 27.86
CA VAL A 117 9.64 0.30 26.40
C VAL A 117 9.66 -1.06 25.72
N ALA A 118 10.52 -1.98 26.16
CA ALA A 118 10.64 -3.32 25.60
C ALA A 118 9.36 -4.16 25.71
N THR A 119 8.44 -3.81 26.62
CA THR A 119 7.14 -4.50 26.77
C THR A 119 6.06 -3.95 25.85
N LEU A 120 6.30 -2.81 25.21
CA LEU A 120 5.39 -2.18 24.27
C LEU A 120 5.43 -2.94 22.93
N SER A 121 4.30 -2.97 22.22
CA SER A 121 4.30 -3.49 20.84
C SER A 121 5.17 -2.61 19.92
N GLY A 122 5.62 -3.15 18.78
CA GLY A 122 6.47 -2.43 17.82
C GLY A 122 5.88 -1.08 17.37
N GLY A 123 4.56 -0.99 17.19
CA GLY A 123 3.87 0.27 16.87
C GLY A 123 4.01 1.31 17.98
N TRP A 124 3.85 0.94 19.24
CA TRP A 124 4.06 1.84 20.38
C TRP A 124 5.52 2.25 20.53
N GLN A 125 6.45 1.32 20.32
CA GLN A 125 7.89 1.65 20.32
C GLN A 125 8.23 2.66 19.22
N THR A 126 7.65 2.52 18.04
CA THR A 126 7.85 3.48 16.94
C THR A 126 7.29 4.86 17.28
N ARG A 127 6.11 4.94 17.93
CA ARG A 127 5.56 6.22 18.44
C ARG A 127 6.51 6.88 19.46
N VAL A 128 7.13 6.10 20.34
CA VAL A 128 8.13 6.59 21.28
C VAL A 128 9.37 7.13 20.56
N LYS A 129 9.87 6.42 19.53
CA LYS A 129 10.99 6.89 18.71
C LYS A 129 10.67 8.18 17.95
N LEU A 130 9.44 8.30 17.41
CA LEU A 130 8.98 9.51 16.73
C LEU A 130 8.89 10.71 17.71
N ALA A 131 8.36 10.49 18.91
CA ALA A 131 8.33 11.52 19.94
C ALA A 131 9.74 11.97 20.34
N ALA A 132 10.68 11.03 20.52
CA ALA A 132 12.08 11.34 20.79
C ALA A 132 12.70 12.19 19.67
N LEU A 133 12.47 11.78 18.42
CA LEU A 133 12.98 12.50 17.26
C LEU A 133 12.52 13.97 17.23
N LEU A 134 11.26 14.23 17.55
CA LEU A 134 10.70 15.58 17.56
C LEU A 134 11.21 16.45 18.70
N LEU A 135 11.53 15.85 19.84
CA LEU A 135 12.10 16.57 20.97
C LEU A 135 13.46 17.22 20.67
N HIS A 136 14.15 16.79 19.61
CA HIS A 136 15.37 17.43 19.09
C HIS A 136 15.11 18.64 18.17
N GLU A 137 13.85 18.95 17.87
CA GLU A 137 13.44 20.08 17.00
C GLU A 137 14.20 20.11 15.66
N PRO A 138 14.20 19.02 14.89
CA PRO A 138 14.91 18.97 13.60
C PRO A 138 14.27 19.89 12.57
N ASN A 139 15.10 20.45 11.66
CA ASN A 139 14.62 21.21 10.49
C ASN A 139 14.66 20.43 9.18
N LEU A 140 15.20 19.20 9.21
CA LEU A 140 15.06 18.21 8.15
C LEU A 140 14.86 16.84 8.77
N LEU A 141 13.71 16.21 8.47
CA LEU A 141 13.42 14.83 8.86
C LEU A 141 13.82 13.86 7.73
N LEU A 142 14.64 12.87 8.06
CA LEU A 142 14.91 11.71 7.21
C LEU A 142 14.14 10.51 7.75
N LEU A 143 13.20 10.00 6.97
CA LEU A 143 12.39 8.85 7.34
C LEU A 143 12.63 7.72 6.32
N ASP A 144 13.21 6.61 6.77
CA ASP A 144 13.46 5.43 5.94
C ASP A 144 12.42 4.35 6.25
N GLU A 145 11.48 4.15 5.34
CA GLU A 145 10.35 3.22 5.44
C GLU A 145 9.58 3.36 6.77
N PRO A 146 9.10 4.59 7.12
CA PRO A 146 8.49 4.82 8.43
C PRO A 146 7.15 4.10 8.61
N THR A 147 6.51 3.67 7.54
CA THR A 147 5.24 2.93 7.55
C THR A 147 5.39 1.45 7.80
N ASN A 148 6.62 0.91 7.65
CA ASN A 148 6.87 -0.50 7.88
C ASN A 148 6.56 -0.89 9.33
N PHE A 149 5.82 -1.99 9.49
CA PHE A 149 5.38 -2.53 10.79
C PHE A 149 4.43 -1.62 11.59
N LEU A 150 3.96 -0.49 11.01
CA LEU A 150 2.95 0.33 11.65
C LEU A 150 1.55 -0.21 11.31
N ASP A 151 0.68 -0.22 12.31
CA ASP A 151 -0.76 -0.41 12.08
C ASP A 151 -1.38 0.83 11.42
N LEU A 152 -2.58 0.64 10.87
CA LEU A 152 -3.31 1.68 10.16
C LEU A 152 -3.49 2.96 11.00
N ARG A 153 -3.83 2.80 12.30
CA ARG A 153 -4.02 3.93 13.22
C ARG A 153 -2.73 4.75 13.38
N THR A 154 -1.61 4.06 13.60
CA THR A 154 -0.30 4.73 13.74
C THR A 154 0.15 5.39 12.43
N GLN A 155 -0.15 4.79 11.28
CA GLN A 155 0.12 5.41 9.97
C GLN A 155 -0.66 6.71 9.79
N ILE A 156 -1.97 6.73 10.13
CA ILE A 156 -2.80 7.94 10.01
C ILE A 156 -2.30 9.04 10.96
N LEU A 157 -1.94 8.71 12.21
CA LEU A 157 -1.35 9.66 13.15
C LEU A 157 -0.04 10.25 12.62
N LEU A 158 0.83 9.43 12.04
CA LEU A 158 2.07 9.90 11.43
C LEU A 158 1.79 10.82 10.23
N GLU A 159 0.77 10.53 9.41
CA GLU A 159 0.34 11.43 8.33
C GLU A 159 -0.16 12.77 8.84
N HIS A 160 -1.03 12.77 9.85
CA HIS A 160 -1.54 14.01 10.47
C HIS A 160 -0.38 14.84 10.99
N PHE A 161 0.54 14.21 11.70
CA PHE A 161 1.76 14.86 12.17
C PHE A 161 2.57 15.47 11.01
N LEU A 162 2.93 14.67 9.98
CA LEU A 162 3.76 15.15 8.88
C LEU A 162 3.08 16.23 8.02
N ARG A 163 1.75 16.22 7.90
CA ARG A 163 1.00 17.31 7.28
C ARG A 163 1.10 18.62 8.06
N GLY A 164 1.05 18.54 9.38
CA GLY A 164 1.18 19.70 10.27
C GLY A 164 2.62 20.17 10.45
N TYR A 165 3.61 19.33 10.15
CA TYR A 165 5.02 19.65 10.31
C TYR A 165 5.46 20.68 9.27
N LYS A 166 6.06 21.79 9.71
CA LYS A 166 6.37 22.95 8.85
C LYS A 166 7.73 22.86 8.16
N GLU A 167 8.62 22.08 8.73
CA GLU A 167 9.99 21.94 8.27
C GLU A 167 10.11 20.87 7.17
N ALA A 168 11.30 20.73 6.57
CA ALA A 168 11.56 19.81 5.48
C ALA A 168 11.51 18.34 5.89
N CYS A 169 11.07 17.49 4.95
CA CYS A 169 11.09 16.04 5.10
C CYS A 169 11.64 15.37 3.83
N LEU A 170 12.48 14.35 4.00
CA LEU A 170 12.84 13.39 2.96
C LEU A 170 12.37 12.01 3.42
N ILE A 171 11.37 11.46 2.74
CA ILE A 171 10.66 10.25 3.14
C ILE A 171 10.85 9.18 2.10
N VAL A 172 11.55 8.10 2.45
CA VAL A 172 11.60 6.87 1.67
C VAL A 172 10.43 6.01 2.09
N SER A 173 9.53 5.67 1.18
CA SER A 173 8.44 4.73 1.45
C SER A 173 7.97 4.04 0.18
N HIS A 174 7.48 2.81 0.36
CA HIS A 174 6.78 2.05 -0.66
C HIS A 174 5.26 2.25 -0.61
N ASP A 175 4.73 2.85 0.45
CA ASP A 175 3.31 3.20 0.59
C ASP A 175 2.98 4.47 -0.21
N ARG A 176 2.36 4.29 -1.39
CA ARG A 176 1.95 5.39 -2.28
C ARG A 176 0.92 6.30 -1.63
N ALA A 177 -0.04 5.74 -0.91
CA ALA A 177 -1.08 6.53 -0.25
C ALA A 177 -0.48 7.44 0.81
N PHE A 178 0.50 6.94 1.56
CA PHE A 178 1.26 7.71 2.54
C PHE A 178 2.06 8.85 1.89
N LEU A 179 2.82 8.56 0.82
CA LEU A 179 3.58 9.59 0.10
C LEU A 179 2.66 10.64 -0.54
N ALA A 180 1.55 10.23 -1.17
CA ALA A 180 0.56 11.16 -1.76
C ALA A 180 -0.09 12.06 -0.72
N ALA A 181 -0.24 11.57 0.52
CA ALA A 181 -0.81 12.31 1.64
C ALA A 181 0.16 13.28 2.30
N THR A 182 1.48 12.99 2.28
CA THR A 182 2.48 13.71 3.09
C THR A 182 3.49 14.50 2.27
N CYS A 183 3.71 14.14 0.99
CA CYS A 183 4.75 14.74 0.15
C CYS A 183 4.16 15.59 -0.97
N ASP A 184 4.86 16.68 -1.31
CA ASP A 184 4.49 17.61 -2.39
C ASP A 184 5.39 17.43 -3.62
N GLN A 185 6.57 16.83 -3.43
CA GLN A 185 7.58 16.59 -4.46
C GLN A 185 8.00 15.13 -4.45
N THR A 186 8.48 14.64 -5.58
CA THR A 186 8.96 13.27 -5.72
C THR A 186 10.41 13.29 -6.20
N LEU A 187 11.29 12.59 -5.49
CA LEU A 187 12.67 12.31 -5.88
C LEU A 187 12.74 10.84 -6.31
N ASP A 188 13.12 10.60 -7.55
CA ASP A 188 13.28 9.26 -8.11
C ASP A 188 14.76 8.89 -8.27
N LEU A 189 15.12 7.68 -7.82
CA LEU A 189 16.43 7.10 -8.06
C LEU A 189 16.30 5.92 -9.01
N SER A 190 16.63 6.18 -10.28
CA SER A 190 16.60 5.19 -11.34
C SER A 190 17.94 5.11 -12.05
N ARG A 191 18.51 3.89 -12.15
CA ARG A 191 19.81 3.62 -12.81
C ARG A 191 20.94 4.57 -12.38
N GLY A 192 21.02 4.83 -11.09
CA GLY A 192 22.05 5.69 -10.51
C GLY A 192 21.84 7.19 -10.67
N LYS A 193 20.78 7.63 -11.34
CA LYS A 193 20.45 9.06 -11.52
C LYS A 193 19.33 9.48 -10.58
N LEU A 194 19.46 10.68 -10.03
CA LEU A 194 18.41 11.34 -9.25
C LEU A 194 17.60 12.28 -10.16
N THR A 195 16.30 12.16 -10.12
CA THR A 195 15.36 13.04 -10.84
C THR A 195 14.38 13.63 -9.85
N VAL A 196 14.36 14.96 -9.74
CA VAL A 196 13.38 15.68 -8.92
C VAL A 196 12.17 16.00 -9.78
N TYR A 197 11.00 15.56 -9.37
CA TYR A 197 9.72 15.89 -9.98
C TYR A 197 8.93 16.84 -9.05
N PRO A 198 8.57 18.05 -9.52
CA PRO A 198 7.90 19.06 -8.70
C PRO A 198 6.41 18.76 -8.57
N GLY A 199 6.06 17.59 -8.06
CA GLY A 199 4.68 17.14 -7.89
C GLY A 199 4.60 15.87 -7.07
N LYS A 200 3.35 15.53 -6.68
CA LYS A 200 3.04 14.33 -5.91
C LYS A 200 3.33 13.05 -6.66
N ILE A 201 3.48 11.97 -5.92
CA ILE A 201 3.80 10.64 -6.45
C ILE A 201 2.84 10.17 -7.56
N ASP A 202 1.53 10.44 -7.44
CA ASP A 202 0.55 9.99 -8.43
C ASP A 202 0.79 10.65 -9.80
N ALA A 203 1.01 11.99 -9.81
CA ALA A 203 1.33 12.74 -11.01
C ALA A 203 2.69 12.30 -11.61
N PHE A 204 3.67 11.98 -10.77
CA PHE A 204 4.96 11.43 -11.21
C PHE A 204 4.79 10.07 -11.90
N LEU A 205 4.00 9.17 -11.33
CA LEU A 205 3.75 7.85 -11.93
C LEU A 205 3.01 7.93 -13.27
N GLU A 206 2.05 8.86 -13.40
CA GLU A 206 1.39 9.14 -14.68
C GLU A 206 2.39 9.70 -15.70
N PHE A 207 3.20 10.66 -15.31
CA PHE A 207 4.28 11.20 -16.15
C PHE A 207 5.25 10.10 -16.61
N GLN A 208 5.67 9.20 -15.72
CA GLN A 208 6.51 8.05 -16.10
C GLN A 208 5.82 7.13 -17.11
N LYS A 209 4.51 6.85 -16.93
CA LYS A 209 3.74 6.04 -17.90
C LYS A 209 3.70 6.68 -19.28
N GLU A 210 3.45 7.98 -19.34
CA GLU A 210 3.41 8.74 -20.60
C GLU A 210 4.78 8.74 -21.30
N GLN A 211 5.85 9.00 -20.55
CA GLN A 211 7.22 8.94 -21.06
C GLN A 211 7.54 7.55 -21.63
N ARG A 212 7.18 6.49 -20.91
CA ARG A 212 7.35 5.11 -21.36
C ARG A 212 6.61 4.83 -22.68
N LEU A 213 5.33 5.20 -22.76
CA LEU A 213 4.53 5.04 -23.97
C LEU A 213 5.10 5.82 -25.16
N HIS A 214 5.61 7.02 -24.92
CA HIS A 214 6.26 7.84 -25.94
C HIS A 214 7.50 7.15 -26.50
N VAL A 215 8.35 6.65 -25.63
CA VAL A 215 9.58 5.97 -26.03
C VAL A 215 9.32 4.62 -26.68
N ASP A 216 8.38 3.84 -26.18
CA ASP A 216 7.99 2.57 -26.84
C ASP A 216 7.50 2.81 -28.26
N ARG A 217 6.72 3.89 -28.49
CA ARG A 217 6.30 4.30 -29.84
C ARG A 217 7.49 4.73 -30.71
N THR A 218 8.39 5.52 -30.16
CA THR A 218 9.61 5.97 -30.87
C THR A 218 10.49 4.80 -31.22
N ASN A 219 10.75 3.90 -30.28
CA ASN A 219 11.53 2.69 -30.47
C ASN A 219 10.89 1.73 -31.51
N ALA A 220 9.58 1.54 -31.46
CA ALA A 220 8.87 0.75 -32.45
C ALA A 220 9.03 1.33 -33.88
N ALA A 221 8.95 2.66 -34.01
CA ALA A 221 9.19 3.35 -35.30
C ALA A 221 10.64 3.19 -35.76
N VAL A 222 11.63 3.34 -34.85
CA VAL A 222 13.04 3.13 -35.14
C VAL A 222 13.33 1.69 -35.55
N LEU A 223 12.80 0.68 -34.85
CA LEU A 223 12.94 -0.73 -35.18
C LEU A 223 12.34 -1.06 -36.55
N THR A 224 11.16 -0.52 -36.86
CA THR A 224 10.52 -0.69 -38.17
C THR A 224 11.39 -0.11 -39.29
N LYS A 225 11.91 1.11 -39.08
CA LYS A 225 12.81 1.77 -40.02
C LYS A 225 14.15 1.02 -40.17
N ARG A 226 14.68 0.49 -39.08
CA ARG A 226 15.90 -0.33 -39.07
C ARG A 226 15.69 -1.58 -39.93
N LYS A 227 14.59 -2.31 -39.71
CA LYS A 227 14.25 -3.49 -40.51
C LYS A 227 14.12 -3.17 -42.01
N GLN A 228 13.45 -2.08 -42.36
CA GLN A 228 13.34 -1.63 -43.76
C GLN A 228 14.70 -1.32 -44.39
N LEU A 229 15.61 -0.66 -43.65
CA LEU A 229 16.95 -0.36 -44.14
C LEU A 229 17.80 -1.61 -44.28
N GLU A 230 17.74 -2.54 -43.33
CA GLU A 230 18.43 -3.85 -43.40
C GLU A 230 17.96 -4.67 -44.62
N GLU A 231 16.64 -4.75 -44.86
CA GLU A 231 16.11 -5.42 -46.05
C GLU A 231 16.53 -4.74 -47.34
N PHE A 232 16.53 -3.41 -47.40
CA PHE A 232 16.99 -2.65 -48.56
C PHE A 232 18.49 -2.89 -48.83
N ILE A 233 19.35 -2.86 -47.82
CA ILE A 233 20.77 -3.15 -47.92
C ILE A 233 21.02 -4.56 -48.39
N ALA A 234 20.32 -5.55 -47.81
CA ALA A 234 20.45 -6.96 -48.19
C ALA A 234 20.10 -7.21 -49.67
N ARG A 235 19.02 -6.60 -50.20
CA ARG A 235 18.58 -6.75 -51.60
C ARG A 235 19.51 -6.00 -52.59
N ASN A 236 20.19 -4.93 -52.20
CA ASN A 236 20.92 -4.04 -53.11
C ASN A 236 22.43 -4.10 -52.96
N ARG A 237 22.99 -4.82 -51.98
CA ARG A 237 24.42 -4.93 -51.73
C ARG A 237 25.19 -5.63 -52.86
N ALA A 238 24.57 -6.60 -53.56
CA ALA A 238 25.20 -7.42 -54.57
C ALA A 238 25.21 -6.78 -55.99
N ARG A 239 24.49 -5.68 -56.23
CA ARG A 239 24.36 -5.07 -57.56
C ARG A 239 25.28 -3.81 -57.64
N ALA A 240 26.21 -3.78 -58.58
CA ALA A 240 27.15 -2.66 -58.75
C ALA A 240 26.47 -1.30 -58.93
N SER A 241 25.32 -1.23 -59.65
CA SER A 241 24.56 0.02 -59.88
C SER A 241 23.85 0.57 -58.62
N THR A 242 23.64 -0.24 -57.59
CA THR A 242 22.93 0.17 -56.34
C THR A 242 23.84 0.12 -55.13
N ALA A 243 25.09 -0.32 -55.25
CA ALA A 243 26.04 -0.45 -54.13
C ALA A 243 26.32 0.87 -53.40
N SER A 244 26.40 1.99 -54.11
CA SER A 244 26.57 3.32 -53.50
C SER A 244 25.39 3.75 -52.65
N ARG A 245 24.15 3.45 -53.12
CA ARG A 245 22.90 3.70 -52.36
C ARG A 245 22.82 2.79 -51.13
N ALA A 246 23.23 1.53 -51.24
CA ALA A 246 23.26 0.59 -50.11
C ALA A 246 24.26 1.07 -49.03
N LYS A 247 25.44 1.56 -49.44
CA LYS A 247 26.44 2.15 -48.52
C LYS A 247 25.93 3.41 -47.80
N SER A 248 25.18 4.27 -48.49
CA SER A 248 24.54 5.45 -47.88
C SER A 248 23.49 5.06 -46.86
N LYS A 249 22.69 3.99 -47.17
CA LYS A 249 21.68 3.47 -46.25
C LYS A 249 22.29 2.71 -45.06
N SER A 250 23.48 2.07 -45.22
CA SER A 250 24.24 1.49 -44.11
C SER A 250 24.70 2.57 -43.12
N LYS A 251 25.22 3.72 -43.61
CA LYS A 251 25.55 4.85 -42.73
C LYS A 251 24.31 5.42 -42.03
N GLN A 252 23.14 5.39 -42.66
CA GLN A 252 21.87 5.80 -42.03
C GLN A 252 21.44 4.79 -40.96
N LEU A 253 21.64 3.51 -41.17
CA LEU A 253 21.38 2.43 -40.20
C LEU A 253 22.27 2.57 -38.96
N GLU A 254 23.55 2.83 -39.13
CA GLU A 254 24.55 3.05 -38.06
C GLU A 254 24.21 4.27 -37.17
N ARG A 255 23.47 5.25 -37.70
CA ARG A 255 23.02 6.44 -36.96
C ARG A 255 21.69 6.28 -36.27
N LEU A 256 20.99 5.17 -36.51
CA LEU A 256 19.71 4.86 -35.81
C LEU A 256 20.04 4.21 -34.48
N GLU A 257 20.09 5.03 -33.45
CA GLU A 257 20.16 4.58 -32.08
C GLU A 257 18.74 4.29 -31.57
N VAL A 258 18.57 3.12 -30.96
CA VAL A 258 17.37 2.84 -30.17
C VAL A 258 17.59 3.56 -28.85
N GLU A 259 16.70 4.45 -28.52
CA GLU A 259 16.77 5.15 -27.24
C GLU A 259 16.58 4.15 -26.11
N GLU A 260 17.66 3.83 -25.40
CA GLU A 260 17.58 3.05 -24.18
C GLU A 260 16.94 3.93 -23.11
N VAL A 261 15.63 3.80 -22.99
CA VAL A 261 14.95 4.48 -21.91
C VAL A 261 15.45 3.95 -20.58
N ALA A 262 15.72 4.89 -19.69
CA ALA A 262 16.02 4.61 -18.29
C ALA A 262 14.85 3.97 -17.52
N ILE A 263 13.81 3.51 -18.22
CA ILE A 263 12.64 2.87 -17.65
C ILE A 263 12.90 1.37 -17.63
N ASP A 264 12.92 0.81 -16.46
CA ASP A 264 13.08 -0.63 -16.24
C ASP A 264 12.01 -1.42 -17.01
N SER A 265 12.41 -2.57 -17.56
CA SER A 265 11.51 -3.46 -18.29
C SER A 265 10.25 -3.73 -17.47
N PRO A 266 9.04 -3.74 -18.08
CA PRO A 266 7.81 -4.02 -17.36
C PRO A 266 7.94 -5.34 -16.60
N THR A 267 7.44 -5.36 -15.39
CA THR A 267 7.33 -6.60 -14.63
C THR A 267 6.39 -7.53 -15.41
N ALA A 268 6.80 -8.77 -15.62
CA ALA A 268 5.96 -9.75 -16.31
C ALA A 268 4.67 -9.97 -15.50
N ALA A 269 3.55 -10.15 -16.18
CA ALA A 269 2.28 -10.38 -15.51
C ALA A 269 2.30 -11.68 -14.71
N ILE A 270 1.93 -11.60 -13.43
CA ILE A 270 1.72 -12.77 -12.58
C ILE A 270 0.37 -13.39 -12.96
N ARG A 271 0.34 -14.70 -13.16
CA ARG A 271 -0.91 -15.43 -13.41
C ARG A 271 -1.14 -16.43 -12.29
N CYS A 272 -2.25 -16.28 -11.60
CA CYS A 272 -2.69 -17.25 -10.59
C CYS A 272 -3.29 -18.51 -11.25
N PRO A 273 -3.24 -19.66 -10.54
CA PRO A 273 -3.83 -20.90 -11.05
C PRO A 273 -5.36 -20.76 -11.21
N MET A 274 -5.90 -21.45 -12.20
CA MET A 274 -7.35 -21.51 -12.44
C MET A 274 -8.00 -22.35 -11.37
N VAL A 275 -8.85 -21.73 -10.56
CA VAL A 275 -9.63 -22.39 -9.50
C VAL A 275 -11.10 -22.41 -9.87
N SER A 276 -11.76 -23.56 -9.70
CA SER A 276 -13.21 -23.67 -9.89
C SER A 276 -13.94 -22.95 -8.77
N PRO A 277 -14.90 -22.05 -9.07
CA PRO A 277 -15.70 -21.36 -8.06
C PRO A 277 -16.47 -22.35 -7.20
N ARG A 278 -16.45 -22.16 -5.89
CA ARG A 278 -17.23 -22.94 -4.91
C ARG A 278 -18.27 -22.06 -4.23
N LYS A 279 -19.28 -22.67 -3.64
CA LYS A 279 -20.34 -21.97 -2.89
C LYS A 279 -20.30 -22.38 -1.42
N GLY A 280 -20.78 -21.51 -0.55
CA GLY A 280 -20.85 -21.73 0.89
C GLY A 280 -19.61 -21.24 1.65
N PRO A 281 -19.47 -21.54 2.93
CA PRO A 281 -18.34 -21.12 3.75
C PRO A 281 -17.07 -21.89 3.39
N ALA A 282 -15.97 -21.14 3.19
CA ALA A 282 -14.63 -21.68 3.08
C ALA A 282 -14.07 -22.06 4.45
N VAL A 283 -14.29 -21.20 5.45
CA VAL A 283 -13.92 -21.47 6.84
C VAL A 283 -14.97 -20.90 7.77
N ARG A 284 -15.24 -21.61 8.86
CA ARG A 284 -16.15 -21.22 9.94
C ARG A 284 -15.49 -21.45 11.28
N CYS A 285 -15.46 -20.40 12.10
CA CYS A 285 -15.07 -20.44 13.51
C CYS A 285 -16.32 -20.43 14.38
N ARG A 286 -16.35 -21.24 15.44
CA ARG A 286 -17.46 -21.29 16.40
C ARG A 286 -16.93 -21.28 17.83
N GLY A 287 -17.31 -20.25 18.58
CA GLY A 287 -16.89 -20.06 19.96
C GLY A 287 -15.39 -20.12 20.14
N LEU A 288 -14.61 -19.75 19.08
CA LEU A 288 -13.17 -19.93 19.03
C LEU A 288 -12.49 -19.00 20.03
N SER A 289 -11.55 -19.56 20.82
CA SER A 289 -10.64 -18.80 21.67
C SER A 289 -9.21 -19.09 21.23
N MET A 290 -8.41 -18.04 21.05
CA MET A 290 -7.04 -18.13 20.58
C MET A 290 -6.08 -17.43 21.52
N GLY A 291 -4.85 -17.96 21.65
CA GLY A 291 -3.83 -17.40 22.54
C GLY A 291 -2.63 -18.30 22.69
N TYR A 292 -1.76 -17.98 23.65
CA TYR A 292 -0.53 -18.71 23.93
C TYR A 292 -0.54 -19.20 25.38
N GLY A 293 -0.37 -20.51 25.57
CA GLY A 293 -0.46 -21.13 26.90
C GLY A 293 -1.84 -20.91 27.51
N GLU A 294 -1.91 -20.28 28.69
CA GLU A 294 -3.17 -19.95 29.37
C GLU A 294 -3.69 -18.54 29.03
N ASN A 295 -2.90 -17.75 28.30
CA ASN A 295 -3.27 -16.36 27.98
C ASN A 295 -4.09 -16.29 26.68
N ALA A 296 -5.39 -16.04 26.81
CA ALA A 296 -6.25 -15.79 25.66
C ALA A 296 -5.99 -14.37 25.08
N VAL A 297 -5.73 -14.32 23.79
CA VAL A 297 -5.61 -13.06 23.02
C VAL A 297 -6.97 -12.59 22.57
N ALA A 298 -7.84 -13.51 22.12
CA ALA A 298 -9.23 -13.24 21.83
C ALA A 298 -10.09 -14.49 22.11
N SER A 299 -11.37 -14.27 22.43
CA SER A 299 -12.29 -15.35 22.81
C SER A 299 -13.71 -15.12 22.29
N GLY A 300 -14.50 -16.22 22.20
CA GLY A 300 -15.88 -16.15 21.73
C GLY A 300 -16.01 -15.71 20.27
N ILE A 301 -15.07 -16.16 19.41
CA ILE A 301 -15.01 -15.76 18.00
C ILE A 301 -15.99 -16.62 17.19
N ASP A 302 -16.97 -15.97 16.57
CA ASP A 302 -17.90 -16.55 15.62
C ASP A 302 -17.80 -15.82 14.30
N VAL A 303 -16.93 -16.34 13.39
CA VAL A 303 -16.63 -15.73 12.10
C VAL A 303 -16.80 -16.76 11.00
N GLU A 304 -17.38 -16.33 9.88
CA GLU A 304 -17.52 -17.12 8.67
C GLU A 304 -16.93 -16.36 7.47
N ILE A 305 -16.07 -17.04 6.69
CA ILE A 305 -15.52 -16.52 5.44
C ILE A 305 -16.03 -17.39 4.30
N VAL A 306 -16.66 -16.77 3.31
CA VAL A 306 -17.32 -17.45 2.20
C VAL A 306 -16.31 -17.74 1.08
N HIS A 307 -16.52 -18.84 0.35
CA HIS A 307 -15.72 -19.16 -0.84
C HIS A 307 -15.72 -18.03 -1.87
N GLY A 308 -14.54 -17.76 -2.46
CA GLY A 308 -14.34 -16.72 -3.47
C GLY A 308 -14.24 -15.30 -2.89
N SER A 309 -14.37 -15.12 -1.56
CA SER A 309 -14.15 -13.83 -0.92
C SER A 309 -12.64 -13.55 -0.72
N ARG A 310 -12.30 -12.28 -0.71
CA ARG A 310 -10.96 -11.79 -0.35
C ARG A 310 -11.08 -11.04 0.97
N ALA A 311 -10.90 -11.80 2.07
CA ALA A 311 -11.08 -11.32 3.43
C ALA A 311 -9.77 -10.72 3.96
N ALA A 312 -9.75 -9.43 4.19
CA ALA A 312 -8.65 -8.71 4.82
C ALA A 312 -8.82 -8.75 6.35
N ILE A 313 -7.79 -9.23 7.05
CA ILE A 313 -7.76 -9.22 8.51
C ILE A 313 -7.11 -7.91 8.95
N VAL A 314 -7.86 -7.07 9.64
CA VAL A 314 -7.44 -5.73 10.07
C VAL A 314 -7.45 -5.61 11.60
N GLY A 315 -6.80 -4.56 12.11
CA GLY A 315 -6.71 -4.25 13.54
C GLY A 315 -5.32 -3.73 13.91
N ASP A 316 -5.21 -3.16 15.09
CA ASP A 316 -3.95 -2.58 15.58
C ASP A 316 -2.89 -3.66 15.83
N ASN A 317 -1.62 -3.26 15.92
CA ASN A 317 -0.54 -4.18 16.21
C ASN A 317 -0.66 -4.76 17.64
N GLY A 318 -0.39 -6.07 17.74
CA GLY A 318 -0.52 -6.79 19.01
C GLY A 318 -1.93 -7.27 19.35
N GLN A 319 -2.96 -6.93 18.56
CA GLN A 319 -4.34 -7.37 18.78
C GLN A 319 -4.59 -8.85 18.41
N GLY A 320 -3.63 -9.52 17.75
CA GLY A 320 -3.73 -10.95 17.47
C GLY A 320 -4.07 -11.33 16.03
N LYS A 321 -3.83 -10.46 15.03
CA LYS A 321 -4.04 -10.78 13.61
C LYS A 321 -3.30 -12.05 13.16
N THR A 322 -1.99 -12.09 13.36
CA THR A 322 -1.15 -13.26 13.05
C THR A 322 -1.54 -14.48 13.90
N THR A 323 -1.95 -14.28 15.17
CA THR A 323 -2.45 -15.35 16.04
C THR A 323 -3.72 -15.97 15.45
N PHE A 324 -4.65 -15.12 14.96
CA PHE A 324 -5.86 -15.59 14.29
C PHE A 324 -5.55 -16.39 13.02
N LEU A 325 -4.68 -15.87 12.14
CA LEU A 325 -4.27 -16.61 10.94
C LEU A 325 -3.61 -17.95 11.27
N ARG A 326 -2.71 -18.00 12.27
CA ARG A 326 -2.05 -19.24 12.72
C ARG A 326 -3.05 -20.25 13.29
N THR A 327 -4.08 -19.78 14.02
CA THR A 327 -5.14 -20.65 14.55
C THR A 327 -6.03 -21.17 13.42
N LEU A 328 -6.34 -20.36 12.40
CA LEU A 328 -7.10 -20.81 11.23
C LEU A 328 -6.41 -21.95 10.49
N VAL A 329 -5.09 -21.88 10.32
CA VAL A 329 -4.31 -22.88 9.56
C VAL A 329 -3.72 -24.00 10.42
N ASP A 330 -4.21 -24.16 11.63
CA ASP A 330 -3.79 -25.21 12.60
C ASP A 330 -2.30 -25.18 13.00
N SER A 331 -1.63 -24.06 12.74
CA SER A 331 -0.25 -23.81 13.20
C SER A 331 -0.20 -23.42 14.68
N LEU A 332 -1.34 -23.02 15.24
CA LEU A 332 -1.56 -22.74 16.65
C LEU A 332 -2.87 -23.39 17.07
N GLN A 333 -2.82 -24.28 18.07
CA GLN A 333 -4.02 -24.94 18.56
C GLN A 333 -4.95 -23.95 19.27
N PRO A 334 -6.26 -23.99 19.01
CA PRO A 334 -7.24 -23.17 19.70
C PRO A 334 -7.29 -23.52 21.19
N LEU A 335 -7.46 -22.50 22.05
CA LEU A 335 -7.67 -22.69 23.49
C LEU A 335 -9.08 -23.25 23.79
N ALA A 336 -10.08 -22.87 22.99
CA ALA A 336 -11.44 -23.37 23.04
C ALA A 336 -12.14 -23.16 21.69
N GLY A 337 -13.28 -23.83 21.47
CA GLY A 337 -14.04 -23.75 20.24
C GLY A 337 -13.43 -24.56 19.10
N GLU A 338 -13.87 -24.29 17.87
CA GLU A 338 -13.45 -25.06 16.71
C GLU A 338 -13.31 -24.20 15.44
N VAL A 339 -12.36 -24.60 14.58
CA VAL A 339 -12.20 -24.08 13.21
C VAL A 339 -12.57 -25.20 12.24
N LYS A 340 -13.53 -24.95 11.35
CA LYS A 340 -13.94 -25.91 10.32
C LYS A 340 -13.75 -25.34 8.93
N TRP A 341 -12.89 -25.98 8.14
CA TRP A 341 -12.75 -25.71 6.71
C TRP A 341 -13.82 -26.43 5.90
N GLY A 342 -14.24 -25.82 4.81
CA GLY A 342 -15.17 -26.40 3.85
C GLY A 342 -14.56 -27.64 3.18
N TYR A 343 -15.44 -28.50 2.65
CA TYR A 343 -15.00 -29.73 1.98
C TYR A 343 -14.09 -29.43 0.78
N GLY A 344 -12.95 -30.14 0.70
CA GLY A 344 -11.99 -30.05 -0.40
C GLY A 344 -11.27 -28.69 -0.46
N CYS A 345 -11.13 -27.97 0.65
CA CYS A 345 -10.22 -26.83 0.74
C CYS A 345 -8.77 -27.31 0.70
N GLU A 346 -8.02 -26.83 -0.29
CA GLU A 346 -6.57 -26.97 -0.39
C GLU A 346 -5.95 -25.62 -0.08
N ILE A 347 -5.26 -25.56 1.08
CA ILE A 347 -4.84 -24.29 1.70
C ILE A 347 -3.36 -24.07 1.39
N GLY A 348 -3.08 -22.96 0.71
CA GLY A 348 -1.72 -22.44 0.54
C GLY A 348 -1.44 -21.37 1.60
N ILE A 349 -0.32 -21.50 2.31
CA ILE A 349 0.02 -20.63 3.42
C ILE A 349 1.29 -19.86 3.11
N TYR A 350 1.22 -18.53 3.22
CA TYR A 350 2.37 -17.64 3.24
C TYR A 350 2.48 -17.00 4.62
N ALA A 351 3.32 -17.57 5.49
CA ALA A 351 3.54 -17.07 6.84
C ALA A 351 4.81 -16.19 6.88
N GLN A 352 4.90 -15.31 7.87
CA GLN A 352 5.95 -14.28 8.02
C GLN A 352 7.39 -14.83 7.98
N HIS A 353 7.62 -16.12 8.24
CA HIS A 353 8.94 -16.77 8.23
C HIS A 353 8.99 -18.04 7.37
N VAL A 354 8.02 -18.25 6.48
CA VAL A 354 7.93 -19.49 5.67
C VAL A 354 9.15 -19.68 4.76
N TYR A 355 9.80 -18.59 4.37
CA TYR A 355 11.02 -18.60 3.55
C TYR A 355 12.25 -19.23 4.23
N THR A 356 12.21 -19.46 5.55
CA THR A 356 13.30 -20.14 6.27
C THR A 356 13.31 -21.66 6.04
N SER A 357 12.18 -22.22 5.61
CA SER A 357 12.01 -23.67 5.36
C SER A 357 12.28 -24.09 3.91
N LEU A 358 12.73 -23.18 3.05
CA LEU A 358 13.03 -23.50 1.65
C LEU A 358 14.23 -24.45 1.53
N PRO A 359 14.21 -25.41 0.60
CA PRO A 359 15.28 -26.39 0.41
C PRO A 359 16.55 -25.71 -0.15
N ALA A 360 17.61 -25.64 0.68
CA ALA A 360 18.83 -24.87 0.42
C ALA A 360 19.60 -25.31 -0.84
N GLU A 361 19.56 -26.60 -1.19
CA GLU A 361 20.34 -27.19 -2.28
C GLU A 361 19.69 -27.11 -3.66
N GLN A 362 18.40 -26.82 -3.71
CA GLN A 362 17.68 -26.69 -4.99
C GLN A 362 17.98 -25.35 -5.66
N THR A 363 17.88 -25.32 -6.99
CA THR A 363 17.85 -24.06 -7.72
C THR A 363 16.46 -23.42 -7.62
N VAL A 364 16.35 -22.12 -7.95
CA VAL A 364 15.07 -21.41 -8.05
C VAL A 364 14.13 -22.15 -9.01
N LEU A 365 14.65 -22.59 -10.17
CA LEU A 365 13.83 -23.29 -11.18
C LEU A 365 13.36 -24.64 -10.67
N ASP A 366 14.24 -25.47 -10.08
CA ASP A 366 13.87 -26.79 -9.55
C ASP A 366 12.76 -26.67 -8.49
N TYR A 367 12.85 -25.65 -7.62
CA TYR A 367 11.83 -25.40 -6.60
C TYR A 367 10.48 -25.03 -7.24
N LEU A 368 10.46 -24.13 -8.24
CA LEU A 368 9.24 -23.70 -8.90
C LEU A 368 8.59 -24.82 -9.73
N GLU A 369 9.39 -25.64 -10.44
CA GLU A 369 8.88 -26.81 -11.17
C GLU A 369 8.25 -27.84 -10.25
N ARG A 370 8.82 -28.05 -9.05
CA ARG A 370 8.26 -28.95 -8.04
C ARG A 370 6.98 -28.40 -7.40
N ALA A 371 6.89 -27.10 -7.20
CA ALA A 371 5.71 -26.43 -6.63
C ALA A 371 4.54 -26.35 -7.61
N ALA A 372 4.82 -26.36 -8.91
CA ALA A 372 3.84 -26.18 -9.96
C ALA A 372 2.83 -27.33 -10.05
N MET A 373 1.57 -26.98 -10.33
CA MET A 373 0.54 -27.97 -10.67
C MET A 373 0.98 -28.84 -11.86
N ILE A 374 0.61 -30.12 -11.81
CA ILE A 374 0.82 -31.05 -12.92
C ILE A 374 0.16 -30.49 -14.19
N GLY A 375 0.95 -30.36 -15.27
CA GLY A 375 0.50 -29.81 -16.55
C GLY A 375 0.79 -28.30 -16.73
N THR A 376 1.39 -27.62 -15.76
CA THR A 376 1.89 -26.24 -15.93
C THR A 376 3.02 -26.23 -16.95
N LYS A 377 2.94 -25.34 -17.95
CA LYS A 377 3.99 -25.22 -18.99
C LYS A 377 5.23 -24.54 -18.42
N SER A 378 6.42 -25.01 -18.81
CA SER A 378 7.71 -24.42 -18.38
C SER A 378 7.79 -22.92 -18.64
N GLN A 379 7.18 -22.43 -19.74
CA GLN A 379 7.13 -21.00 -20.03
C GLN A 379 6.36 -20.21 -18.95
N GLN A 380 5.27 -20.75 -18.42
CA GLN A 380 4.48 -20.10 -17.35
C GLN A 380 5.27 -20.02 -16.06
N ILE A 381 6.08 -21.05 -15.76
CA ILE A 381 6.98 -21.04 -14.59
C ILE A 381 8.05 -19.96 -14.75
N LEU A 382 8.66 -19.86 -15.94
CA LEU A 382 9.66 -18.85 -16.25
C LEU A 382 9.07 -17.42 -16.27
N ASP A 383 7.86 -17.26 -16.78
CA ASP A 383 7.15 -15.97 -16.78
C ASP A 383 6.89 -15.49 -15.33
N LEU A 384 6.43 -16.39 -14.47
CA LEU A 384 6.23 -16.08 -13.06
C LEU A 384 7.55 -15.82 -12.33
N ALA A 385 8.59 -16.63 -12.60
CA ALA A 385 9.93 -16.37 -12.05
C ALA A 385 10.43 -14.98 -12.46
N GLY A 386 10.25 -14.60 -13.74
CA GLY A 386 10.58 -13.28 -14.26
C GLY A 386 9.79 -12.14 -13.60
N ALA A 387 8.49 -12.35 -13.33
CA ALA A 387 7.62 -11.43 -12.61
C ALA A 387 8.11 -11.21 -11.16
N MET A 388 8.61 -12.27 -10.52
CA MET A 388 9.21 -12.23 -9.19
C MET A 388 10.71 -11.86 -9.22
N LEU A 389 11.17 -11.23 -10.31
CA LEU A 389 12.54 -10.71 -10.51
C LEU A 389 13.64 -11.77 -10.61
N PHE A 390 13.32 -13.04 -10.85
CA PHE A 390 14.29 -14.08 -11.18
C PHE A 390 14.46 -14.16 -12.70
N ARG A 391 15.36 -13.35 -13.29
CA ARG A 391 15.58 -13.23 -14.74
C ARG A 391 16.93 -13.84 -15.16
N GLY A 392 16.98 -14.39 -16.37
CA GLY A 392 18.19 -14.91 -16.97
C GLY A 392 18.87 -15.99 -16.11
N SER A 393 20.13 -15.78 -15.73
CA SER A 393 20.89 -16.74 -14.90
C SER A 393 20.42 -16.81 -13.44
N ALA A 394 19.58 -15.88 -12.97
CA ALA A 394 19.10 -15.88 -11.60
C ALA A 394 18.22 -17.09 -11.27
N VAL A 395 17.51 -17.68 -12.27
CA VAL A 395 16.69 -18.89 -12.08
C VAL A 395 17.54 -20.12 -11.74
N ASN A 396 18.83 -20.11 -12.06
CA ASN A 396 19.76 -21.20 -11.79
C ASN A 396 20.54 -21.03 -10.47
N LYS A 397 20.30 -19.92 -9.73
CA LYS A 397 20.89 -19.73 -8.41
C LYS A 397 20.33 -20.74 -7.43
N LYS A 398 21.19 -21.26 -6.53
CA LYS A 398 20.74 -22.08 -5.40
C LYS A 398 19.99 -21.24 -4.39
N VAL A 399 18.99 -21.81 -3.74
CA VAL A 399 18.19 -21.16 -2.69
C VAL A 399 19.09 -20.69 -1.54
N SER A 400 20.16 -21.43 -1.24
CA SER A 400 21.13 -21.09 -0.17
C SER A 400 21.79 -19.72 -0.36
N VAL A 401 22.02 -19.28 -1.60
CA VAL A 401 22.70 -17.99 -1.89
C VAL A 401 21.74 -16.82 -2.03
N LEU A 402 20.42 -17.04 -1.94
CA LEU A 402 19.41 -16.00 -2.04
C LEU A 402 19.35 -15.17 -0.77
N SER A 403 19.17 -13.86 -0.92
CA SER A 403 18.82 -12.95 0.17
C SER A 403 17.45 -13.27 0.78
N GLY A 404 17.16 -12.74 1.97
CA GLY A 404 15.85 -12.93 2.62
C GLY A 404 14.68 -12.51 1.75
N GLY A 405 14.77 -11.36 1.09
CA GLY A 405 13.75 -10.87 0.15
C GLY A 405 13.63 -11.73 -1.12
N GLU A 406 14.75 -12.24 -1.67
CA GLU A 406 14.69 -13.18 -2.81
C GLU A 406 14.00 -14.49 -2.40
N ARG A 407 14.28 -15.02 -1.20
CA ARG A 407 13.60 -16.21 -0.68
C ARG A 407 12.10 -15.98 -0.47
N ALA A 408 11.72 -14.82 0.05
CA ALA A 408 10.31 -14.45 0.21
C ALA A 408 9.58 -14.43 -1.14
N ARG A 409 10.17 -13.81 -2.18
CA ARG A 409 9.63 -13.81 -3.55
C ARG A 409 9.54 -15.23 -4.14
N LEU A 410 10.55 -16.06 -3.92
CA LEU A 410 10.55 -17.44 -4.39
C LEU A 410 9.42 -18.25 -3.73
N CYS A 411 9.22 -18.09 -2.43
CA CYS A 411 8.16 -18.74 -1.69
C CYS A 411 6.77 -18.33 -2.23
N MET A 412 6.57 -17.03 -2.46
CA MET A 412 5.33 -16.51 -3.07
C MET A 412 5.11 -17.09 -4.48
N ALA A 413 6.14 -17.14 -5.31
CA ALA A 413 6.05 -17.74 -6.65
C ALA A 413 5.63 -19.21 -6.59
N GLY A 414 6.24 -20.01 -5.70
CA GLY A 414 5.86 -21.40 -5.50
C GLY A 414 4.42 -21.58 -5.05
N LEU A 415 3.94 -20.71 -4.17
CA LEU A 415 2.56 -20.72 -3.70
C LEU A 415 1.57 -20.44 -4.85
N LEU A 416 1.89 -19.46 -5.70
CA LEU A 416 1.03 -19.08 -6.83
C LEU A 416 1.04 -20.11 -7.99
N LEU A 417 1.98 -21.06 -8.00
CA LEU A 417 2.01 -22.19 -8.94
C LEU A 417 1.27 -23.42 -8.42
N GLY A 418 0.99 -23.46 -7.11
CA GLY A 418 0.40 -24.62 -6.46
C GLY A 418 -1.11 -24.80 -6.72
N PRO A 419 -1.66 -25.99 -6.41
CA PRO A 419 -3.07 -26.33 -6.65
C PRO A 419 -4.03 -25.77 -5.60
N PHE A 420 -3.70 -24.67 -4.95
CA PHE A 420 -4.44 -24.14 -3.81
C PHE A 420 -5.72 -23.41 -4.27
N ASN A 421 -6.83 -23.66 -3.57
CA ASN A 421 -8.10 -22.97 -3.75
C ASN A 421 -8.43 -22.00 -2.58
N VAL A 422 -7.61 -22.03 -1.55
CA VAL A 422 -7.60 -21.06 -0.45
C VAL A 422 -6.16 -20.58 -0.25
N LEU A 423 -5.95 -19.29 -0.23
CA LEU A 423 -4.66 -18.67 0.11
C LEU A 423 -4.78 -17.92 1.42
N VAL A 424 -3.88 -18.21 2.37
CA VAL A 424 -3.73 -17.50 3.64
C VAL A 424 -2.39 -16.80 3.63
N LEU A 425 -2.41 -15.46 3.54
CA LEU A 425 -1.22 -14.64 3.34
C LEU A 425 -1.02 -13.68 4.52
N ASP A 426 0.07 -13.86 5.25
CA ASP A 426 0.46 -12.95 6.35
C ASP A 426 1.52 -11.97 5.84
N GLU A 427 1.13 -10.70 5.62
CA GLU A 427 1.97 -9.61 5.11
C GLU A 427 2.69 -9.95 3.78
N PRO A 428 1.95 -10.28 2.69
CA PRO A 428 2.55 -10.75 1.44
C PRO A 428 3.36 -9.68 0.70
N GLY A 429 3.13 -8.40 0.98
CA GLY A 429 3.85 -7.26 0.39
C GLY A 429 5.23 -7.00 1.02
N ASN A 430 5.51 -7.55 2.20
CA ASN A 430 6.79 -7.37 2.87
C ASN A 430 7.92 -7.92 2.01
N HIS A 431 8.99 -7.15 1.85
CA HIS A 431 10.17 -7.44 1.02
C HIS A 431 9.92 -7.39 -0.51
N LEU A 432 8.74 -6.99 -0.97
CA LEU A 432 8.46 -6.70 -2.38
C LEU A 432 8.64 -5.19 -2.65
N ASP A 433 9.02 -4.84 -3.87
CA ASP A 433 8.95 -3.45 -4.31
C ASP A 433 7.53 -3.10 -4.79
N VAL A 434 7.27 -1.80 -4.93
CA VAL A 434 5.93 -1.27 -5.28
C VAL A 434 5.39 -1.90 -6.56
N GLU A 435 6.22 -2.04 -7.60
CA GLU A 435 5.80 -2.64 -8.88
C GLU A 435 5.41 -4.11 -8.73
N THR A 436 6.17 -4.86 -7.91
CA THR A 436 5.87 -6.27 -7.65
C THR A 436 4.62 -6.42 -6.78
N VAL A 437 4.40 -5.53 -5.81
CA VAL A 437 3.16 -5.51 -5.00
C VAL A 437 1.94 -5.22 -5.87
N ASP A 438 2.03 -4.24 -6.77
CA ASP A 438 0.94 -3.96 -7.71
C ASP A 438 0.63 -5.14 -8.62
N THR A 439 1.68 -5.77 -9.19
CA THR A 439 1.52 -6.94 -10.05
C THR A 439 0.92 -8.14 -9.29
N LEU A 440 1.30 -8.31 -8.01
CA LEU A 440 0.70 -9.30 -7.11
C LEU A 440 -0.77 -8.98 -6.84
N ALA A 441 -1.10 -7.72 -6.58
CA ALA A 441 -2.48 -7.28 -6.35
C ALA A 441 -3.35 -7.58 -7.59
N GLU A 442 -2.89 -7.25 -8.80
CA GLU A 442 -3.57 -7.56 -10.07
C GLU A 442 -3.79 -9.08 -10.23
N ALA A 443 -2.77 -9.89 -9.94
CA ALA A 443 -2.88 -11.34 -10.00
C ALA A 443 -3.92 -11.90 -9.02
N LEU A 444 -3.97 -11.33 -7.79
CA LEU A 444 -4.93 -11.74 -6.78
C LEU A 444 -6.37 -11.27 -7.08
N LEU A 445 -6.55 -10.22 -7.91
CA LEU A 445 -7.87 -9.86 -8.44
C LEU A 445 -8.42 -10.92 -9.39
N ASP A 446 -7.56 -11.52 -10.21
CA ASP A 446 -7.93 -12.58 -11.16
C ASP A 446 -8.09 -13.96 -10.47
N TYR A 447 -7.57 -14.10 -9.26
CA TYR A 447 -7.68 -15.34 -8.51
C TYR A 447 -9.12 -15.60 -8.03
N ARG A 448 -9.71 -16.70 -8.49
CA ARG A 448 -11.11 -17.07 -8.20
C ARG A 448 -11.28 -17.92 -6.95
N GLY A 449 -10.21 -18.23 -6.24
CA GLY A 449 -10.22 -18.92 -4.94
C GLY A 449 -10.55 -17.95 -3.80
N THR A 450 -10.47 -18.48 -2.58
CA THR A 450 -10.64 -17.69 -1.36
C THR A 450 -9.31 -17.13 -0.92
N LEU A 451 -9.27 -15.85 -0.56
CA LEU A 451 -8.09 -15.20 -0.03
C LEU A 451 -8.36 -14.69 1.39
N ILE A 452 -7.49 -15.04 2.33
CA ILE A 452 -7.50 -14.51 3.70
C ILE A 452 -6.11 -13.90 3.92
N PHE A 453 -6.04 -12.60 4.23
CA PHE A 453 -4.74 -11.95 4.27
C PHE A 453 -4.67 -10.79 5.26
N THR A 454 -3.45 -10.52 5.74
CA THR A 454 -3.09 -9.27 6.41
C THR A 454 -2.23 -8.42 5.49
N SER A 455 -2.29 -7.12 5.61
CA SER A 455 -1.32 -6.20 5.00
C SER A 455 -1.34 -4.85 5.72
N HIS A 456 -0.19 -4.20 5.77
CA HIS A 456 -0.06 -2.81 6.20
C HIS A 456 -0.13 -1.83 5.01
N ASP A 457 -0.07 -2.32 3.77
CA ASP A 457 -0.21 -1.51 2.56
C ASP A 457 -1.68 -1.20 2.26
N ARG A 458 -2.05 0.07 2.40
CA ARG A 458 -3.43 0.54 2.18
C ARG A 458 -3.87 0.45 0.73
N SER A 459 -2.97 0.66 -0.22
CA SER A 459 -3.27 0.55 -1.65
C SER A 459 -3.59 -0.91 -2.01
N PHE A 460 -2.78 -1.84 -1.53
CA PHE A 460 -3.00 -3.27 -1.69
C PHE A 460 -4.33 -3.70 -1.05
N MET A 461 -4.58 -3.29 0.20
CA MET A 461 -5.84 -3.59 0.91
C MET A 461 -7.06 -3.07 0.16
N LYS A 462 -7.03 -1.80 -0.29
CA LYS A 462 -8.12 -1.18 -1.04
C LYS A 462 -8.38 -1.87 -2.38
N THR A 463 -7.34 -2.34 -3.04
CA THR A 463 -7.44 -3.01 -4.34
C THR A 463 -7.96 -4.44 -4.21
N VAL A 464 -7.44 -5.21 -3.25
CA VAL A 464 -7.67 -6.65 -3.18
C VAL A 464 -8.89 -7.02 -2.32
N ALA A 465 -9.11 -6.33 -1.18
CA ALA A 465 -10.12 -6.74 -0.19
C ALA A 465 -11.56 -6.59 -0.70
N THR A 466 -12.37 -7.64 -0.51
CA THR A 466 -13.84 -7.58 -0.68
C THR A 466 -14.59 -7.60 0.65
N ASN A 467 -13.96 -8.14 1.68
CA ASN A 467 -14.52 -8.29 3.02
C ASN A 467 -13.44 -7.91 4.04
N VAL A 468 -13.86 -7.40 5.17
CA VAL A 468 -12.99 -7.02 6.29
C VAL A 468 -13.35 -7.84 7.51
N VAL A 469 -12.33 -8.40 8.18
CA VAL A 469 -12.46 -9.07 9.48
C VAL A 469 -11.62 -8.26 10.47
N GLU A 470 -12.27 -7.62 11.43
CA GLU A 470 -11.61 -6.78 12.42
C GLU A 470 -11.22 -7.59 13.65
N VAL A 471 -9.97 -7.42 14.08
CA VAL A 471 -9.45 -7.95 15.34
C VAL A 471 -9.19 -6.77 16.27
N LYS A 472 -10.06 -6.59 17.26
CA LYS A 472 -10.02 -5.44 18.17
C LYS A 472 -10.48 -5.85 19.57
N ASP A 473 -9.75 -5.43 20.60
CA ASP A 473 -10.10 -5.58 22.03
C ASP A 473 -10.49 -7.01 22.44
N GLY A 474 -9.72 -8.00 21.99
CA GLY A 474 -9.95 -9.42 22.30
C GLY A 474 -11.15 -10.05 21.57
N ARG A 475 -11.64 -9.42 20.53
CA ARG A 475 -12.73 -9.91 19.68
C ARG A 475 -12.31 -9.99 18.22
N VAL A 476 -12.96 -10.86 17.46
CA VAL A 476 -12.80 -10.96 16.01
C VAL A 476 -14.19 -10.96 15.39
N LEU A 477 -14.44 -9.99 14.52
CA LEU A 477 -15.78 -9.76 13.95
C LEU A 477 -15.70 -9.50 12.44
N ASN A 478 -16.72 -9.95 11.70
CA ASN A 478 -16.90 -9.50 10.31
C ASN A 478 -17.36 -8.03 10.34
N TYR A 479 -16.56 -7.13 9.76
CA TYR A 479 -16.91 -5.72 9.65
C TYR A 479 -17.99 -5.52 8.59
N LEU A 480 -19.01 -4.72 8.93
CA LEU A 480 -20.11 -4.40 8.02
C LEU A 480 -19.67 -3.24 7.10
N GLY A 481 -19.04 -3.57 5.99
CA GLY A 481 -18.54 -2.61 5.00
C GLY A 481 -17.31 -3.12 4.28
N ASP A 482 -16.86 -2.36 3.29
CA ASP A 482 -15.60 -2.59 2.60
C ASP A 482 -14.41 -1.96 3.35
N TYR A 483 -13.21 -2.14 2.80
CA TYR A 483 -12.01 -1.57 3.41
C TYR A 483 -12.00 -0.02 3.40
N ALA A 484 -12.64 0.61 2.41
CA ALA A 484 -12.73 2.07 2.36
C ALA A 484 -13.61 2.62 3.49
N ALA A 485 -14.73 1.94 3.80
CA ALA A 485 -15.58 2.28 4.93
C ALA A 485 -14.86 2.07 6.28
N TYR A 486 -14.09 0.98 6.41
CA TYR A 486 -13.26 0.73 7.59
C TYR A 486 -12.21 1.84 7.78
N LEU A 487 -11.48 2.20 6.72
CA LEU A 487 -10.50 3.28 6.75
C LEU A 487 -11.12 4.61 7.19
N ALA A 488 -12.29 4.95 6.63
CA ALA A 488 -13.00 6.17 7.00
C ALA A 488 -13.48 6.15 8.47
N ALA A 489 -13.87 5.00 8.99
CA ALA A 489 -14.27 4.87 10.40
C ALA A 489 -13.07 5.09 11.33
N VAL A 490 -11.92 4.45 11.06
CA VAL A 490 -10.69 4.63 11.84
C VAL A 490 -10.20 6.08 11.80
N THR A 491 -10.24 6.72 10.63
CA THR A 491 -9.85 8.14 10.49
C THR A 491 -10.74 9.04 11.34
N ARG A 492 -12.08 8.82 11.32
CA ARG A 492 -13.01 9.59 12.17
C ARG A 492 -12.76 9.38 13.66
N GLU A 493 -12.49 8.15 14.10
CA GLU A 493 -12.15 7.89 15.51
C GLU A 493 -10.93 8.68 15.95
N ILE A 494 -9.93 8.87 15.06
CA ILE A 494 -8.73 9.68 15.36
C ILE A 494 -9.07 11.17 15.37
N ASP A 495 -9.77 11.66 14.35
CA ASP A 495 -10.17 13.09 14.25
C ASP A 495 -11.05 13.52 15.44
N ASP A 496 -11.98 12.66 15.87
CA ASP A 496 -12.84 12.90 17.04
C ASP A 496 -12.02 12.92 18.35
N ALA A 497 -11.02 12.07 18.50
CA ALA A 497 -10.12 12.06 19.66
C ALA A 497 -9.30 13.35 19.71
N ASP A 498 -8.72 13.80 18.58
CA ASP A 498 -7.98 15.05 18.47
C ASP A 498 -8.86 16.28 18.78
N ALA A 499 -10.12 16.29 18.31
CA ALA A 499 -11.08 17.35 18.58
C ALA A 499 -11.47 17.45 20.06
N ILE A 500 -11.62 16.29 20.74
CA ILE A 500 -11.90 16.24 22.19
C ILE A 500 -10.70 16.79 22.99
N GLU A 501 -9.47 16.42 22.63
CA GLU A 501 -8.27 16.92 23.30
C GLU A 501 -8.07 18.43 23.06
N ALA A 502 -8.32 18.94 21.86
CA ALA A 502 -8.29 20.37 21.56
C ALA A 502 -9.39 21.16 22.31
N GLY A 503 -10.57 20.57 22.52
CA GLY A 503 -11.69 21.16 23.25
C GLY A 503 -11.48 21.21 24.77
N VAL A 504 -10.72 20.29 25.35
CA VAL A 504 -10.44 20.23 26.81
C VAL A 504 -9.49 21.33 27.25
N GLN A 505 -8.67 21.91 26.37
CA GLN A 505 -7.84 23.08 26.71
C GLN A 505 -8.64 24.39 26.84
N GLY A 506 -9.92 24.43 26.43
CA GLY A 506 -10.76 25.63 26.45
C GLY A 506 -11.79 25.73 27.58
N GLN A 507 -12.11 24.67 28.30
CA GLN A 507 -13.15 24.72 29.34
C GLN A 507 -12.82 23.85 30.58
N ARG A 508 -12.40 24.49 31.66
CA ARG A 508 -12.51 23.92 33.01
C ARG A 508 -14.00 23.70 33.31
N ILE A 509 -14.47 22.47 33.17
CA ILE A 509 -15.84 22.12 33.55
C ILE A 509 -15.96 22.17 35.07
N GLN A 510 -16.72 23.13 35.58
CA GLN A 510 -17.20 23.10 36.97
C GLN A 510 -18.21 21.94 37.13
N PRO A 511 -18.19 21.21 38.25
CA PRO A 511 -19.12 20.10 38.44
C PRO A 511 -20.55 20.64 38.57
N VAL A 512 -21.42 20.26 37.65
CA VAL A 512 -22.84 20.60 37.71
C VAL A 512 -23.52 19.67 38.73
N ALA A 513 -23.96 20.30 39.83
CA ALA A 513 -24.81 19.67 40.81
C ALA A 513 -26.13 19.23 40.21
N SER A 514 -26.56 18.02 40.60
CA SER A 514 -27.84 17.40 40.25
C SER A 514 -29.03 18.36 40.46
N ARG A 515 -29.72 18.72 39.38
CA ARG A 515 -31.03 19.36 39.40
C ARG A 515 -32.12 18.39 39.04
N LYS A 516 -33.11 18.27 39.94
CA LYS A 516 -34.39 17.58 39.77
C LYS A 516 -35.20 18.21 38.61
N PRO A 517 -36.04 17.44 37.92
CA PRO A 517 -36.87 17.95 36.83
C PRO A 517 -38.04 18.80 37.38
N PRO A 518 -38.41 19.91 36.71
CA PRO A 518 -39.61 20.68 37.04
C PRO A 518 -40.86 20.08 36.37
N PRO A 519 -42.06 20.41 36.89
CA PRO A 519 -43.31 19.79 36.49
C PRO A 519 -43.89 20.38 35.20
N SER A 520 -44.67 19.53 34.53
CA SER A 520 -45.42 19.81 33.32
C SER A 520 -46.30 21.06 33.33
N GLY A 521 -46.06 21.94 32.36
CA GLY A 521 -46.94 23.02 31.95
C GLY A 521 -47.30 22.87 30.46
N ARG A 522 -48.58 22.63 30.19
CA ARG A 522 -49.15 22.58 28.84
C ARG A 522 -49.20 23.98 28.22
N THR A 523 -48.69 24.13 27.02
CA THR A 523 -49.14 25.17 26.07
C THR A 523 -49.23 24.55 24.65
N PRO A 524 -50.18 25.00 23.83
CA PRO A 524 -50.61 24.27 22.63
C PRO A 524 -49.70 24.56 21.46
N VAL A 525 -49.20 23.50 20.83
CA VAL A 525 -48.46 23.57 19.57
C VAL A 525 -49.45 23.29 18.43
N HIS A 526 -49.49 24.17 17.45
CA HIS A 526 -50.16 23.97 16.17
C HIS A 526 -49.63 22.73 15.46
N PRO A 527 -50.48 21.93 14.79
CA PRO A 527 -50.04 20.74 14.09
C PRO A 527 -49.35 21.09 12.78
N SER A 528 -48.03 20.97 12.75
CA SER A 528 -47.32 20.73 11.48
C SER A 528 -47.57 19.25 11.13
N SER A 529 -48.09 18.97 9.95
CA SER A 529 -48.46 17.67 9.45
C SER A 529 -47.29 16.70 9.55
N ALA A 530 -47.29 15.85 10.57
CA ALA A 530 -46.41 14.72 10.61
C ALA A 530 -46.79 13.76 9.46
N ARG A 531 -45.87 13.59 8.50
CA ARG A 531 -45.99 12.55 7.48
C ARG A 531 -46.15 11.20 8.18
N THR A 532 -47.18 10.44 7.81
CA THR A 532 -47.35 9.13 8.39
C THR A 532 -46.30 8.15 7.87
N GLU A 533 -45.83 7.24 8.72
CA GLU A 533 -44.85 6.19 8.33
C GLU A 533 -45.27 5.44 7.04
N ARG A 534 -46.59 5.36 6.81
CA ARG A 534 -47.16 4.79 5.59
C ARG A 534 -46.93 5.64 4.33
N ASP A 535 -46.88 6.95 4.46
CA ASP A 535 -46.60 7.85 3.34
C ASP A 535 -45.14 7.86 2.99
N ILE A 536 -44.24 7.75 3.99
CA ILE A 536 -42.78 7.63 3.81
C ILE A 536 -42.45 6.31 3.10
N ARG A 537 -43.03 5.19 3.51
CA ARG A 537 -42.84 3.90 2.83
C ARG A 537 -43.35 3.88 1.38
N LYS A 538 -44.43 4.62 1.07
CA LYS A 538 -44.89 4.78 -0.32
C LYS A 538 -43.92 5.62 -1.14
N GLU A 539 -43.33 6.67 -0.55
CA GLU A 539 -42.34 7.51 -1.22
C GLU A 539 -41.07 6.72 -1.51
N VAL A 540 -40.57 5.89 -0.58
CA VAL A 540 -39.46 4.95 -0.79
C VAL A 540 -39.73 4.02 -1.96
N THR A 541 -40.88 3.35 -1.99
CA THR A 541 -41.23 2.41 -3.08
C THR A 541 -41.33 3.12 -4.44
N ASN A 542 -41.80 4.38 -4.48
CA ASN A 542 -41.86 5.16 -5.72
C ASN A 542 -40.47 5.59 -6.19
N LEU A 543 -39.57 5.97 -5.26
CA LEU A 543 -38.17 6.30 -5.57
C LEU A 543 -37.41 5.09 -6.08
N GLU A 544 -37.57 3.92 -5.46
CA GLU A 544 -36.96 2.67 -5.93
C GLU A 544 -37.37 2.31 -7.37
N ARG A 545 -38.66 2.50 -7.72
CA ARG A 545 -39.14 2.31 -9.10
C ARG A 545 -38.54 3.34 -10.06
N THR A 546 -38.37 4.58 -9.61
CA THR A 546 -37.79 5.66 -10.41
C THR A 546 -36.30 5.40 -10.66
N ILE A 547 -35.56 5.00 -9.63
CA ILE A 547 -34.15 4.61 -9.72
C ILE A 547 -33.98 3.45 -10.70
N ALA A 548 -34.78 2.39 -10.56
CA ALA A 548 -34.72 1.23 -11.46
C ALA A 548 -35.01 1.62 -12.92
N LYS A 549 -35.94 2.55 -13.16
CA LYS A 549 -36.27 3.05 -14.51
C LYS A 549 -35.11 3.86 -15.11
N LEU A 550 -34.55 4.79 -14.34
CA LEU A 550 -33.43 5.63 -14.77
C LEU A 550 -32.16 4.80 -15.01
N ASP A 551 -31.91 3.77 -14.23
CA ASP A 551 -30.79 2.86 -14.43
C ASP A 551 -30.96 2.04 -15.73
N ALA A 552 -32.16 1.55 -16.00
CA ALA A 552 -32.46 0.88 -17.26
C ALA A 552 -32.29 1.79 -18.48
N GLU A 553 -32.75 3.06 -18.39
CA GLU A 553 -32.59 4.08 -19.43
C GLU A 553 -31.12 4.43 -19.67
N LYS A 554 -30.32 4.55 -18.60
CA LYS A 554 -28.88 4.76 -18.68
C LYS A 554 -28.16 3.60 -19.37
N ARG A 555 -28.53 2.34 -19.05
CA ARG A 555 -27.99 1.14 -19.71
C ARG A 555 -28.35 1.10 -21.19
N GLN A 556 -29.57 1.50 -21.56
CA GLN A 556 -30.00 1.56 -22.96
C GLN A 556 -29.17 2.59 -23.73
N HIS A 557 -29.05 3.82 -23.21
CA HIS A 557 -28.22 4.85 -23.83
C HIS A 557 -26.75 4.45 -23.97
N ASN A 558 -26.21 3.73 -23.00
CA ASN A 558 -24.84 3.19 -23.07
C ASN A 558 -24.71 2.12 -24.17
N SER A 559 -25.70 1.23 -24.32
CA SER A 559 -25.74 0.25 -25.39
C SER A 559 -25.84 0.93 -26.77
N ASP A 560 -26.71 1.94 -26.89
CA ASP A 560 -26.88 2.69 -28.14
C ASP A 560 -25.62 3.49 -28.50
N LEU A 561 -24.92 4.06 -27.48
CA LEU A 561 -23.65 4.75 -27.65
C LEU A 561 -22.54 3.83 -28.18
N LEU A 562 -22.49 2.58 -27.68
CA LEU A 562 -21.54 1.58 -28.18
C LEU A 562 -21.84 1.11 -29.61
N ALA A 563 -23.09 1.21 -30.05
CA ALA A 563 -23.54 0.86 -31.40
C ALA A 563 -23.48 2.03 -32.40
N ALA A 564 -23.34 3.28 -31.93
CA ALA A 564 -23.33 4.47 -32.73
C ALA A 564 -22.07 4.59 -33.60
N THR A 565 -22.23 4.71 -34.89
CA THR A 565 -21.15 4.91 -35.87
C THR A 565 -20.98 6.37 -36.30
N ASP A 566 -21.97 7.22 -36.03
CA ASP A 566 -21.93 8.65 -36.35
C ASP A 566 -21.48 9.48 -35.14
N PRO A 567 -20.42 10.32 -35.26
CA PRO A 567 -19.91 11.16 -34.17
C PRO A 567 -20.93 12.12 -33.59
N THR A 568 -21.89 12.64 -34.40
CA THR A 568 -22.93 13.58 -33.95
C THR A 568 -23.98 12.88 -33.09
N GLU A 569 -24.34 11.66 -33.44
CA GLU A 569 -25.26 10.81 -32.69
C GLU A 569 -24.62 10.29 -31.40
N ALA A 570 -23.34 9.93 -31.41
CA ALA A 570 -22.57 9.54 -30.22
C ALA A 570 -22.50 10.69 -29.19
N LEU A 571 -22.31 11.95 -29.67
CA LEU A 571 -22.29 13.12 -28.80
C LEU A 571 -23.67 13.38 -28.16
N ARG A 572 -24.74 13.21 -28.92
CA ARG A 572 -26.14 13.37 -28.45
C ARG A 572 -26.46 12.32 -27.38
N LEU A 573 -26.10 11.06 -27.61
CA LEU A 573 -26.29 9.95 -26.66
C LEU A 573 -25.48 10.14 -25.40
N HIS A 574 -24.25 10.65 -25.51
CA HIS A 574 -23.43 10.98 -24.35
C HIS A 574 -24.05 12.05 -23.47
N HIS A 575 -24.56 13.13 -24.06
CA HIS A 575 -25.29 14.17 -23.32
C HIS A 575 -26.58 13.64 -22.67
N ALA A 576 -27.32 12.77 -23.37
CA ALA A 576 -28.52 12.14 -22.81
C ALA A 576 -28.17 11.24 -21.60
N MET A 577 -27.10 10.46 -21.72
CA MET A 577 -26.59 9.59 -20.63
C MET A 577 -26.15 10.41 -19.41
N THR A 578 -25.49 11.54 -19.61
CA THR A 578 -25.06 12.45 -18.52
C THR A 578 -26.29 13.03 -17.82
N ALA A 579 -27.29 13.50 -18.55
CA ALA A 579 -28.52 14.02 -17.96
C ALA A 579 -29.35 12.98 -17.19
N VAL A 580 -29.36 11.72 -17.67
CA VAL A 580 -29.97 10.60 -16.93
C VAL A 580 -29.18 10.27 -15.69
N GLY A 581 -27.83 10.34 -15.74
CA GLY A 581 -26.94 10.14 -14.60
C GLY A 581 -27.18 11.15 -13.48
N GLU A 582 -27.35 12.43 -13.80
CA GLU A 582 -27.67 13.49 -12.82
C GLU A 582 -29.04 13.24 -12.13
N LYS A 583 -30.05 12.84 -12.91
CA LYS A 583 -31.37 12.50 -12.34
C LYS A 583 -31.32 11.27 -11.46
N LEU A 584 -30.51 10.27 -11.81
CA LEU A 584 -30.32 9.06 -11.03
C LEU A 584 -29.66 9.41 -9.68
N ALA A 585 -28.58 10.20 -9.69
CA ALA A 585 -27.90 10.63 -8.48
C ALA A 585 -28.82 11.43 -7.54
N ALA A 586 -29.64 12.34 -8.07
CA ALA A 586 -30.61 13.09 -7.28
C ALA A 586 -31.71 12.20 -6.67
N ALA A 587 -32.13 11.15 -7.38
CA ALA A 587 -33.13 10.19 -6.88
C ALA A 587 -32.54 9.28 -5.78
N GLU A 588 -31.28 8.87 -5.91
CA GLU A 588 -30.56 8.08 -4.91
C GLU A 588 -30.30 8.90 -3.64
N GLU A 589 -29.88 10.16 -3.77
CA GLU A 589 -29.68 11.06 -2.63
C GLU A 589 -31.00 11.29 -1.86
N ARG A 590 -32.11 11.46 -2.59
CA ARG A 590 -33.43 11.59 -1.97
C ARG A 590 -33.90 10.31 -1.28
N TRP A 591 -33.60 9.15 -1.87
CA TRP A 591 -33.91 7.85 -1.28
C TRP A 591 -33.13 7.63 0.02
N LEU A 592 -31.81 7.99 0.06
CA LEU A 592 -30.99 7.93 1.27
C LEU A 592 -31.54 8.84 2.37
N ALA A 593 -31.88 10.09 2.05
CA ALA A 593 -32.43 11.04 3.01
C ALA A 593 -33.73 10.54 3.66
N ILE A 594 -34.58 9.83 2.91
CA ILE A 594 -35.82 9.26 3.44
C ILE A 594 -35.59 7.98 4.24
N GLN A 595 -34.56 7.20 3.91
CA GLN A 595 -34.15 6.05 4.72
C GLN A 595 -33.64 6.49 6.11
N ASP A 596 -32.93 7.62 6.19
CA ASP A 596 -32.49 8.22 7.45
C ASP A 596 -33.67 8.77 8.28
N GLU A 597 -34.78 9.19 7.63
CA GLU A 597 -36.04 9.57 8.33
C GLU A 597 -36.81 8.36 8.89
N LEU A 598 -36.54 7.13 8.38
CA LEU A 598 -37.17 5.88 8.82
C LEU A 598 -36.37 5.13 9.90
N ALA A 599 -35.06 5.42 10.04
CA ALA A 599 -34.17 4.81 11.04
C ALA A 599 -34.25 5.55 12.36
#